data_ddddb849f52ce96f15d2f0f58f6ae19b
#
_entry.id   ddddb849f52ce96f15d2f0f58f6ae19b
#
_cell.length_a   1.000
_cell.length_b   1.000
_cell.length_c   1.000
_cell.angle_alpha   90.00
_cell.angle_beta   90.00
_cell.angle_gamma   90.00
#
_symmetry.space_group_name_H-M   'P 1'
#
loop_
_entity.id
_entity.type
_entity.pdbx_description
1 polymer ?
#
loop_
_entity_poly.entity_id
_entity_poly.type
_entity_poly.pdbx_seq_one_letter_code
_entity_poly.pdbx_strand_id
1 'polypeptide(L)'
;MASTVNTNVINLELSSEQNEFITEALDGKNILVDACIGSGKTTSIQQLCNAFPPDKRILYLTYNRLLKLDAQAKIKSSNTTVTNYHGFAMGVLRKANITCGIPELVYTFNRMKPPIDMYDVLILDEYQDIEQEFADMLWYIKSTNPQMQIIAVGDMM
;
A
#
# COMPACT_ATOMS: atom_id res chain seq x y z
N MET A 1 12.54 15.16 20.58
CA MET A 1 12.52 15.39 20.42
C MET A 1 12.54 15.58 19.91
N ALA A 2 12.39 15.52 19.98
CA ALA A 2 12.34 15.75 19.61
C ALA A 2 12.26 15.97 18.93
N SER A 3 12.24 16.15 18.83
CA SER A 3 12.19 16.49 18.36
C SER A 3 12.24 17.03 17.73
N THR A 4 12.41 17.44 17.60
CA THR A 4 12.58 18.04 17.20
C THR A 4 12.71 18.60 16.55
N VAL A 5 12.95 18.98 16.28
CA VAL A 5 13.18 19.51 15.82
C VAL A 5 13.09 19.91 14.99
N ASN A 6 13.08 20.26 14.68
CA ASN A 6 13.10 20.60 14.11
C ASN A 6 12.76 20.78 13.21
N THR A 7 12.52 20.89 12.81
CA THR A 7 12.35 20.86 12.27
C THR A 7 12.35 20.91 11.37
N ASN A 8 12.53 21.12 11.02
CA ASN A 8 12.78 20.93 10.59
C ASN A 8 12.80 20.46 10.16
N VAL A 9 12.86 20.47 10.10
CA VAL A 9 12.97 19.82 10.18
C VAL A 9 12.69 19.14 10.11
N ILE A 10 12.37 19.56 9.74
CA ILE A 10 12.25 18.88 10.01
C ILE A 10 12.34 18.06 9.97
N ASN A 11 12.11 18.51 9.82
CA ASN A 11 12.56 17.60 10.05
C ASN A 11 12.92 16.51 9.30
N LEU A 12 13.58 16.40 9.15
CA LEU A 12 14.18 15.36 8.41
C LEU A 12 14.29 14.09 9.17
N GLU A 13 14.44 14.15 10.44
CA GLU A 13 14.33 12.95 11.23
C GLU A 13 12.87 12.60 11.40
N LEU A 14 12.58 11.30 11.46
CA LEU A 14 11.23 10.82 11.63
C LEU A 14 10.73 11.18 13.01
N SER A 15 9.46 11.52 13.09
CA SER A 15 8.81 11.70 14.38
C SER A 15 8.80 10.38 15.14
N SER A 16 8.60 10.44 16.45
CA SER A 16 8.50 9.20 17.22
C SER A 16 7.34 8.34 16.77
N GLU A 17 6.26 8.96 16.32
CA GLU A 17 5.11 8.21 15.79
C GLU A 17 5.46 7.48 14.50
N GLN A 18 6.23 8.11 13.63
CA GLN A 18 6.66 7.47 12.39
C GLN A 18 7.60 6.32 12.68
N ASN A 19 8.50 6.49 13.62
CA ASN A 19 9.41 5.41 14.03
C ASN A 19 8.65 4.25 14.64
N GLU A 20 7.64 4.53 15.46
CA GLU A 20 6.81 3.48 16.05
C GLU A 20 6.05 2.73 14.97
N PHE A 21 5.49 3.45 14.00
CA PHE A 21 4.80 2.83 12.87
C PHE A 21 5.71 1.85 12.14
N ILE A 22 6.92 2.28 11.81
CA ILE A 22 7.86 1.43 11.09
C ILE A 22 8.26 0.22 11.93
N THR A 23 8.52 0.43 13.22
CA THR A 23 8.91 -0.65 14.12
C THR A 23 7.81 -1.71 14.23
N GLU A 24 6.57 -1.29 14.40
CA GLU A 24 5.45 -2.22 14.52
C GLU A 24 5.19 -2.94 13.21
N ALA A 25 5.35 -2.24 12.09
CA ALA A 25 5.18 -2.86 10.79
C ALA A 25 6.23 -3.92 10.53
N LEU A 26 7.48 -3.64 10.85
CA LEU A 26 8.57 -4.62 10.68
C LEU A 26 8.40 -5.81 11.62
N ASP A 27 7.68 -5.64 12.71
CA ASP A 27 7.37 -6.70 13.66
C ASP A 27 6.24 -7.63 13.16
N GLY A 28 5.67 -7.33 12.01
CA GLY A 28 4.66 -8.20 11.38
C GLY A 28 3.23 -7.89 11.75
N LYS A 29 2.98 -6.81 12.48
CA LYS A 29 1.63 -6.49 12.94
C LYS A 29 0.78 -5.87 11.85
N ASN A 30 -0.51 -6.18 11.88
CA ASN A 30 -1.49 -5.45 11.07
C ASN A 30 -1.68 -4.08 11.68
N ILE A 31 -1.66 -3.05 10.84
CA ILE A 31 -1.69 -1.67 11.32
C ILE A 31 -2.74 -0.88 10.58
N LEU A 32 -3.50 -0.10 11.33
CA LEU A 32 -4.43 0.88 10.78
C LEU A 32 -3.98 2.25 11.30
N VAL A 33 -3.51 3.10 10.40
CA VAL A 33 -2.98 4.41 10.78
C VAL A 33 -3.96 5.47 10.34
N ASP A 34 -4.37 6.29 11.31
CA ASP A 34 -5.15 7.49 11.07
C ASP A 34 -4.16 8.66 11.10
N ALA A 35 -3.92 9.24 9.94
CA ALA A 35 -2.91 10.28 9.80
C ALA A 35 -3.50 11.50 9.13
N CYS A 36 -3.18 12.66 9.68
CA CYS A 36 -3.62 13.92 9.10
C CYS A 36 -2.86 14.22 7.82
N ILE A 37 -3.49 14.98 6.93
CA ILE A 37 -2.83 15.46 5.71
C ILE A 37 -1.57 16.22 6.11
N GLY A 38 -0.48 15.95 5.44
CA GLY A 38 0.79 16.62 5.70
C GLY A 38 1.59 16.04 6.84
N SER A 39 1.15 14.92 7.41
CA SER A 39 1.82 14.32 8.55
C SER A 39 3.02 13.45 8.17
N GLY A 40 3.35 13.36 6.88
CA GLY A 40 4.47 12.54 6.42
C GLY A 40 4.12 11.08 6.24
N LYS A 41 2.85 10.74 6.14
CA LYS A 41 2.43 9.34 5.99
C LYS A 41 3.02 8.68 4.76
N THR A 42 3.05 9.40 3.63
CA THR A 42 3.62 8.86 2.40
C THR A 42 5.11 8.57 2.55
N THR A 43 5.82 9.50 3.19
CA THR A 43 7.25 9.31 3.46
C THR A 43 7.47 8.08 4.35
N SER A 44 6.64 7.93 5.38
CA SER A 44 6.73 6.78 6.28
C SER A 44 6.53 5.47 5.53
N ILE A 45 5.55 5.43 4.62
CA ILE A 45 5.31 4.23 3.81
C ILE A 45 6.52 3.92 2.93
N GLN A 46 7.06 4.94 2.28
CA GLN A 46 8.22 4.75 1.41
C GLN A 46 9.43 4.22 2.17
N GLN A 47 9.68 4.78 3.36
CA GLN A 47 10.78 4.32 4.19
C GLN A 47 10.54 2.91 4.69
N LEU A 48 9.30 2.59 5.03
CA LEU A 48 8.96 1.23 5.47
C LEU A 48 9.22 0.22 4.36
N CYS A 49 8.81 0.51 3.14
CA CYS A 49 9.03 -0.39 2.01
C CYS A 49 10.52 -0.67 1.81
N ASN A 50 11.34 0.36 1.98
CA ASN A 50 12.79 0.20 1.85
C ASN A 50 13.42 -0.51 3.05
N ALA A 51 12.72 -0.55 4.18
CA ALA A 51 13.24 -1.16 5.41
C ALA A 51 12.88 -2.64 5.53
N PHE A 52 11.85 -3.11 4.85
CA PHE A 52 11.48 -4.53 4.91
C PHE A 52 12.61 -5.40 4.36
N PRO A 53 12.80 -6.62 4.92
CA PRO A 53 13.79 -7.54 4.38
C PRO A 53 13.51 -7.86 2.91
N PRO A 54 14.55 -8.16 2.12
CA PRO A 54 14.36 -8.39 0.67
C PRO A 54 13.55 -9.65 0.34
N ASP A 55 13.35 -10.55 1.29
CA ASP A 55 12.53 -11.74 1.08
C ASP A 55 11.03 -11.48 1.29
N LYS A 56 10.66 -10.31 1.76
CA LYS A 56 9.25 -9.93 1.91
C LYS A 56 8.73 -9.33 0.61
N ARG A 57 7.68 -9.92 0.08
CA ARG A 57 7.04 -9.40 -1.12
C ARG A 57 5.93 -8.43 -0.70
N ILE A 58 6.02 -7.21 -1.17
CA ILE A 58 5.15 -6.12 -0.75
C ILE A 58 4.30 -5.65 -1.93
N LEU A 59 2.98 -5.57 -1.70
CA LEU A 59 2.08 -4.95 -2.65
C LEU A 59 1.61 -3.63 -2.06
N TYR A 60 1.97 -2.53 -2.71
CA TYR A 60 1.58 -1.19 -2.27
C TYR A 60 0.53 -0.67 -3.25
N LEU A 61 -0.70 -0.59 -2.79
CA LEU A 61 -1.81 -0.09 -3.59
C LEU A 61 -2.16 1.32 -3.15
N THR A 62 -2.17 2.22 -4.11
CA THR A 62 -2.58 3.60 -3.87
C THR A 62 -3.75 3.93 -4.77
N TYR A 63 -4.60 4.83 -4.32
CA TYR A 63 -5.79 5.24 -5.05
C TYR A 63 -5.45 6.25 -6.14
N ASN A 64 -4.43 7.04 -5.91
CA ASN A 64 -4.10 8.21 -6.73
C ASN A 64 -2.91 7.91 -7.63
N ARG A 65 -3.08 8.20 -8.92
CA ARG A 65 -2.02 7.94 -9.90
C ARG A 65 -0.74 8.72 -9.60
N LEU A 66 -0.89 9.96 -9.11
CA LEU A 66 0.30 10.77 -8.81
C LEU A 66 1.08 10.19 -7.63
N LEU A 67 0.37 9.69 -6.62
CA LEU A 67 1.02 9.02 -5.50
C LEU A 67 1.75 7.76 -5.97
N LYS A 68 1.14 7.03 -6.91
CA LYS A 68 1.77 5.85 -7.50
C LYS A 68 3.10 6.20 -8.16
N LEU A 69 3.11 7.25 -8.98
CA LEU A 69 4.31 7.64 -9.70
C LEU A 69 5.41 8.11 -8.74
N ASP A 70 5.02 8.89 -7.72
CA ASP A 70 5.96 9.36 -6.73
C ASP A 70 6.57 8.19 -5.94
N ALA A 71 5.72 7.25 -5.53
CA ALA A 71 6.18 6.09 -4.79
C ALA A 71 7.10 5.22 -5.63
N GLN A 72 6.75 5.00 -6.91
CA GLN A 72 7.60 4.23 -7.82
C GLN A 72 8.98 4.86 -7.96
N ALA A 73 9.05 6.18 -7.93
CA ALA A 73 10.33 6.88 -8.05
C ALA A 73 11.18 6.79 -6.78
N LYS A 74 10.54 6.74 -5.62
CA LYS A 74 11.23 6.85 -4.33
C LYS A 74 11.47 5.52 -3.63
N ILE A 75 10.67 4.50 -3.92
CA ILE A 75 10.85 3.18 -3.33
C ILE A 75 11.89 2.44 -4.15
N LYS A 76 13.02 2.13 -3.53
CA LYS A 76 14.13 1.48 -4.21
C LYS A 76 14.15 -0.02 -4.03
N SER A 77 13.24 -0.54 -3.24
CA SER A 77 13.16 -1.96 -2.94
C SER A 77 12.64 -2.74 -4.15
N SER A 78 13.40 -3.73 -4.60
CA SER A 78 13.00 -4.55 -5.76
C SER A 78 11.87 -5.52 -5.43
N ASN A 79 11.59 -5.71 -4.14
CA ASN A 79 10.53 -6.62 -3.68
C ASN A 79 9.18 -5.90 -3.50
N THR A 80 9.10 -4.62 -3.82
CA THR A 80 7.86 -3.85 -3.67
C THR A 80 7.25 -3.59 -5.03
N THR A 81 5.98 -3.98 -5.19
CA THR A 81 5.18 -3.65 -6.37
C THR A 81 4.28 -2.48 -6.02
N VAL A 82 4.45 -1.37 -6.70
CA VAL A 82 3.65 -0.16 -6.48
C VAL A 82 2.71 0.02 -7.66
N THR A 83 1.41 0.03 -7.38
CA THR A 83 0.42 0.22 -8.44
C THR A 83 -0.87 0.79 -7.86
N ASN A 84 -1.77 1.25 -8.72
CA ASN A 84 -3.11 1.61 -8.25
C ASN A 84 -4.05 0.42 -8.47
N TYR A 85 -5.30 0.57 -8.00
CA TYR A 85 -6.24 -0.55 -8.04
C TYR A 85 -6.53 -1.02 -9.46
N HIS A 86 -6.73 -0.08 -10.38
CA HIS A 86 -7.00 -0.45 -11.78
C HIS A 86 -5.79 -1.12 -12.42
N GLY A 87 -4.59 -0.59 -12.14
CA GLY A 87 -3.37 -1.18 -12.67
C GLY A 87 -3.13 -2.59 -12.16
N PHE A 88 -3.43 -2.82 -10.90
CA PHE A 88 -3.30 -4.16 -10.33
C PHE A 88 -4.28 -5.13 -11.00
N ALA A 89 -5.54 -4.72 -11.09
CA ALA A 89 -6.57 -5.57 -11.71
C ALA A 89 -6.21 -5.88 -13.17
N MET A 90 -5.76 -4.87 -13.92
CA MET A 90 -5.37 -5.07 -15.32
C MET A 90 -4.22 -6.06 -15.44
N GLY A 91 -3.20 -5.93 -14.61
CA GLY A 91 -2.04 -6.81 -14.66
C GLY A 91 -2.41 -8.26 -14.37
N VAL A 92 -3.25 -8.47 -13.36
CA VAL A 92 -3.68 -9.81 -12.97
C VAL A 92 -4.54 -10.43 -14.08
N LEU A 93 -5.48 -9.66 -14.63
CA LEU A 93 -6.36 -10.15 -15.67
C LEU A 93 -5.57 -10.50 -16.94
N ARG A 94 -4.61 -9.68 -17.32
CA ARG A 94 -3.75 -9.98 -18.47
C ARG A 94 -2.99 -11.28 -18.29
N LYS A 95 -2.48 -11.50 -17.10
CA LYS A 95 -1.74 -12.71 -16.78
C LYS A 95 -2.62 -13.94 -16.90
N ALA A 96 -3.91 -13.77 -16.65
CA ALA A 96 -4.89 -14.85 -16.77
C ALA A 96 -5.51 -14.93 -18.17
N ASN A 97 -5.03 -14.13 -19.13
CA ASN A 97 -5.54 -14.05 -20.48
C ASN A 97 -7.01 -13.61 -20.55
N ILE A 98 -7.40 -12.73 -19.65
CA ILE A 98 -8.75 -12.17 -19.62
C ILE A 98 -8.68 -10.73 -20.14
N THR A 99 -9.51 -10.43 -21.13
CA THR A 99 -9.56 -9.10 -21.74
C THR A 99 -10.91 -8.45 -21.43
N CYS A 100 -10.87 -7.18 -21.05
CA CYS A 100 -12.08 -6.40 -20.82
C CYS A 100 -11.77 -4.92 -20.98
N GLY A 101 -12.80 -4.09 -21.06
CA GLY A 101 -12.63 -2.65 -21.13
C GLY A 101 -12.18 -2.06 -19.80
N ILE A 102 -11.53 -0.90 -19.88
CA ILE A 102 -11.02 -0.24 -18.69
C ILE A 102 -12.10 0.01 -17.62
N PRO A 103 -13.30 0.49 -17.97
CA PRO A 103 -14.33 0.72 -16.95
C PRO A 103 -14.78 -0.54 -16.22
N GLU A 104 -14.49 -1.72 -16.78
CA GLU A 104 -14.94 -3.00 -16.23
C GLU A 104 -13.84 -3.77 -15.51
N LEU A 105 -12.64 -3.18 -15.36
CA LEU A 105 -11.50 -3.90 -14.83
C LEU A 105 -11.75 -4.48 -13.44
N VAL A 106 -12.20 -3.66 -12.52
CA VAL A 106 -12.40 -4.10 -11.14
C VAL A 106 -13.59 -5.04 -11.05
N TYR A 107 -14.67 -4.73 -11.76
CA TYR A 107 -15.83 -5.62 -11.80
C TYR A 107 -15.43 -7.00 -12.32
N THR A 108 -14.70 -7.05 -13.44
CA THR A 108 -14.27 -8.32 -14.04
C THR A 108 -13.35 -9.07 -13.09
N PHE A 109 -12.41 -8.37 -12.45
CA PHE A 109 -11.53 -8.98 -11.46
C PHE A 109 -12.34 -9.63 -10.33
N ASN A 110 -13.31 -8.91 -9.78
CA ASN A 110 -14.12 -9.43 -8.68
C ASN A 110 -14.98 -10.60 -9.08
N ARG A 111 -15.47 -10.59 -10.31
CA ARG A 111 -16.33 -11.65 -10.82
C ARG A 111 -15.53 -12.90 -11.18
N MET A 112 -14.42 -12.73 -11.85
CA MET A 112 -13.64 -13.86 -12.37
C MET A 112 -12.72 -14.48 -11.33
N LYS A 113 -12.36 -13.70 -10.29
CA LYS A 113 -11.46 -14.14 -9.22
C LYS A 113 -10.21 -14.84 -9.78
N PRO A 114 -9.42 -14.12 -10.59
CA PRO A 114 -8.25 -14.73 -11.23
C PRO A 114 -7.18 -15.04 -10.18
N PRO A 115 -6.29 -15.99 -10.46
CA PRO A 115 -5.19 -16.26 -9.54
C PRO A 115 -4.26 -15.06 -9.44
N ILE A 116 -3.80 -14.80 -8.23
CA ILE A 116 -2.88 -13.70 -7.97
C ILE A 116 -1.62 -14.23 -7.30
N ASP A 117 -0.54 -13.48 -7.46
CA ASP A 117 0.72 -13.82 -6.82
C ASP A 117 0.59 -13.71 -5.30
N MET A 118 1.42 -14.45 -4.60
CA MET A 118 1.45 -14.38 -3.14
C MET A 118 2.24 -13.15 -2.70
N TYR A 119 1.71 -12.44 -1.71
CA TYR A 119 2.37 -11.30 -1.11
C TYR A 119 2.42 -11.49 0.40
N ASP A 120 3.48 -10.96 1.00
CA ASP A 120 3.65 -11.03 2.46
C ASP A 120 3.05 -9.81 3.15
N VAL A 121 3.03 -8.68 2.45
CA VAL A 121 2.55 -7.41 3.01
C VAL A 121 1.71 -6.69 1.98
N LEU A 122 0.57 -6.19 2.41
CA LEU A 122 -0.29 -5.32 1.60
C LEU A 122 -0.37 -3.95 2.27
N ILE A 123 0.04 -2.92 1.56
CA ILE A 123 -0.02 -1.55 2.05
C ILE A 123 -1.07 -0.79 1.25
N LEU A 124 -2.00 -0.17 1.97
CA LEU A 124 -3.08 0.61 1.39
C LEU A 124 -2.93 2.06 1.79
N ASP A 125 -2.81 2.94 0.80
CA ASP A 125 -2.75 4.38 1.02
C ASP A 125 -4.09 5.00 0.66
N GLU A 126 -4.50 6.01 1.41
CA GLU A 126 -5.77 6.71 1.19
C GLU A 126 -6.98 5.78 1.26
N TYR A 127 -6.95 4.81 2.19
CA TYR A 127 -7.98 3.79 2.26
C TYR A 127 -9.36 4.35 2.64
N GLN A 128 -9.42 5.56 3.23
CA GLN A 128 -10.70 6.16 3.62
C GLN A 128 -11.61 6.44 2.43
N ASP A 129 -11.05 6.51 1.23
CA ASP A 129 -11.80 6.81 0.01
C ASP A 129 -12.18 5.55 -0.76
N ILE A 130 -11.99 4.38 -0.18
CA ILE A 130 -12.22 3.12 -0.88
C ILE A 130 -13.70 2.89 -1.12
N GLU A 131 -14.05 2.67 -2.39
CA GLU A 131 -15.40 2.29 -2.79
C GLU A 131 -15.60 0.79 -2.61
N GLN A 132 -16.86 0.37 -2.62
CA GLN A 132 -17.20 -1.03 -2.32
C GLN A 132 -16.51 -2.01 -3.26
N GLU A 133 -16.44 -1.70 -4.55
CA GLU A 133 -15.81 -2.64 -5.49
C GLU A 133 -14.33 -2.81 -5.22
N PHE A 134 -13.64 -1.76 -4.76
CA PHE A 134 -12.25 -1.88 -4.37
C PHE A 134 -12.11 -2.65 -3.06
N ALA A 135 -13.04 -2.45 -2.14
CA ALA A 135 -13.04 -3.22 -0.90
C ALA A 135 -13.24 -4.71 -1.18
N ASP A 136 -14.11 -5.05 -2.11
CA ASP A 136 -14.32 -6.45 -2.52
C ASP A 136 -13.05 -7.04 -3.13
N MET A 137 -12.35 -6.26 -3.94
CA MET A 137 -11.09 -6.68 -4.51
C MET A 137 -10.04 -6.95 -3.43
N LEU A 138 -9.94 -6.07 -2.44
CA LEU A 138 -9.01 -6.24 -1.33
C LEU A 138 -9.36 -7.47 -0.51
N TRP A 139 -10.65 -7.70 -0.30
CA TRP A 139 -11.11 -8.89 0.41
C TRP A 139 -10.67 -10.17 -0.29
N TYR A 140 -10.79 -10.20 -1.62
CA TYR A 140 -10.33 -11.34 -2.39
C TYR A 140 -8.82 -11.53 -2.27
N ILE A 141 -8.05 -10.45 -2.39
CA ILE A 141 -6.58 -10.52 -2.25
C ILE A 141 -6.21 -11.11 -0.89
N LYS A 142 -6.86 -10.64 0.17
CA LYS A 142 -6.59 -11.14 1.52
C LYS A 142 -6.98 -12.61 1.65
N SER A 143 -8.10 -13.01 1.04
CA SER A 143 -8.57 -14.38 1.14
C SER A 143 -7.62 -15.36 0.49
N THR A 144 -6.90 -14.94 -0.55
CA THR A 144 -5.90 -15.80 -1.21
C THR A 144 -4.55 -15.76 -0.50
N ASN A 145 -4.36 -14.81 0.42
CA ASN A 145 -3.12 -14.62 1.18
C ASN A 145 -3.45 -14.48 2.67
N PRO A 146 -3.95 -15.55 3.32
CA PRO A 146 -4.45 -15.39 4.70
C PRO A 146 -3.40 -14.94 5.70
N GLN A 147 -2.13 -15.22 5.44
CA GLN A 147 -1.03 -14.83 6.34
C GLN A 147 -0.49 -13.43 6.03
N MET A 148 -1.04 -12.77 5.01
CA MET A 148 -0.53 -11.47 4.58
C MET A 148 -0.79 -10.41 5.65
N GLN A 149 0.25 -9.64 5.96
CA GLN A 149 0.14 -8.49 6.85
C GLN A 149 -0.53 -7.34 6.11
N ILE A 150 -1.43 -6.63 6.77
CA ILE A 150 -2.12 -5.49 6.17
C ILE A 150 -1.75 -4.22 6.92
N ILE A 151 -1.34 -3.21 6.16
CA ILE A 151 -1.02 -1.89 6.68
C ILE A 151 -1.86 -0.90 5.91
N ALA A 152 -2.81 -0.27 6.57
CA ALA A 152 -3.70 0.70 5.94
C ALA A 152 -3.45 2.07 6.53
N VAL A 153 -3.23 3.05 5.67
CA VAL A 153 -2.93 4.42 6.06
C VAL A 153 -3.91 5.35 5.38
N GLY A 154 -4.54 6.21 6.14
CA GLY A 154 -5.48 7.15 5.57
C GLY A 154 -5.79 8.29 6.52
N ASP A 155 -6.54 9.25 6.01
CA ASP A 155 -7.01 10.37 6.80
C ASP A 155 -8.47 10.13 7.14
N MET A 156 -8.73 9.89 8.42
CA MET A 156 -10.07 9.55 8.92
C MET A 156 -10.90 10.77 9.27
N MET A 157 -10.36 11.96 9.10
CA MET A 157 -11.03 13.21 9.46
C MET A 157 -12.19 13.58 8.52
#